data_471c593b440bb00c82fe325e29f48349
#
_entry.id   471c593b440bb00c82fe325e29f48349
#
_cell.length_a   1.000
_cell.length_b   1.000
_cell.length_c   1.000
_cell.angle_alpha   90.00
_cell.angle_beta   90.00
_cell.angle_gamma   90.00
#
_symmetry.space_group_name_H-M   'P 1'
#
loop_
_entity.id
_entity.type
_entity.pdbx_description
1 polymer ?
#
loop_
_entity_poly.entity_id
_entity_poly.type
_entity_poly.pdbx_seq_one_letter_code
_entity_poly.pdbx_strand_id
1 'polypeptide(L)'
;MRLTFLGAAGEVTGSAYLIETDACRFLVDCGLFQGGRDADAKNRAPFPFRAADLHFAIATHAHLDHCGLFPRLGAAGFGRTLFATAATADLMPVMLRDAAYIQEKEAGWQRTRARRRRPQRGQDGEFDPLYTLADVDRLCAFVAGERYGREFHPHPTVRACFRDAGHILGAAITELWVGDAGRTVKLVFSGDLGQPARPLVRDPTPIEDADVLVVESTYGNRNHRSMAETTDELVEAVTATLERRRGNVIVPAFALGRTQELIVLLGELAVAGRLGPLNVFVDSPLASAATEVTLRHVDLLDESARRILREAIDGTLPIKVRFTENAEDSKAINAIRSGAVVIAASGMCDAGRIKHHLEHNLGRKECAVLFTGFQAQGTLGRRIVDGAASVRLFEEEIPVRAQIHTLGGLSAHADQGALLAWLGHLRRAPQRTFVVHGEADTQAAFAQLVAERLRWNTHAPARGASIEI
;
A
#
# COMPACT_ATOMS: atom_id res chain seq x y z
N MET A 1 -27.86 1.02 -14.02
CA MET A 1 -26.59 0.48 -13.43
C MET A 1 -26.47 0.99 -12.01
N ARG A 2 -26.06 0.11 -11.08
CA ARG A 2 -25.93 0.45 -9.65
C ARG A 2 -24.48 0.29 -9.20
N LEU A 3 -23.94 1.28 -8.48
CA LEU A 3 -22.62 1.27 -7.83
C LEU A 3 -22.82 1.27 -6.31
N THR A 4 -22.24 0.28 -5.64
CA THR A 4 -22.29 0.14 -4.17
C THR A 4 -20.89 0.25 -3.58
N PHE A 5 -20.72 1.14 -2.59
CA PHE A 5 -19.46 1.39 -1.88
C PHE A 5 -19.38 0.48 -0.65
N LEU A 6 -18.62 -0.59 -0.71
CA LEU A 6 -18.52 -1.60 0.36
C LEU A 6 -17.44 -1.29 1.38
N GLY A 7 -16.48 -0.44 1.02
CA GLY A 7 -15.40 0.02 1.90
C GLY A 7 -14.64 1.20 1.29
N ALA A 8 -13.60 1.66 1.96
CA ALA A 8 -12.87 2.89 1.66
C ALA A 8 -13.80 4.11 1.45
N ALA A 9 -14.86 4.19 2.20
CA ALA A 9 -15.87 5.24 2.16
C ALA A 9 -16.04 5.83 3.57
N GLY A 10 -15.38 6.97 3.84
CA GLY A 10 -15.18 7.55 5.16
C GLY A 10 -14.01 6.94 5.94
N GLU A 11 -13.20 6.12 5.27
CA GLU A 11 -12.01 5.46 5.80
C GLU A 11 -11.01 5.19 4.66
N VAL A 12 -9.73 5.02 4.99
CA VAL A 12 -8.62 4.84 4.01
C VAL A 12 -8.29 3.37 3.74
N THR A 13 -9.12 2.42 4.14
CA THR A 13 -8.84 0.99 3.95
C THR A 13 -10.08 0.21 3.57
N GLY A 14 -9.89 -1.03 3.08
CA GLY A 14 -10.99 -1.92 2.74
C GLY A 14 -11.66 -1.58 1.42
N SER A 15 -10.92 -1.03 0.44
CA SER A 15 -11.44 -0.64 -0.88
C SER A 15 -12.20 -1.79 -1.53
N ALA A 16 -13.49 -1.55 -1.82
CA ALA A 16 -14.34 -2.52 -2.51
C ALA A 16 -15.57 -1.84 -3.12
N TYR A 17 -15.76 -1.99 -4.42
CA TYR A 17 -16.83 -1.34 -5.17
C TYR A 17 -17.56 -2.39 -6.00
N LEU A 18 -18.85 -2.59 -5.72
CA LEU A 18 -19.70 -3.53 -6.45
C LEU A 18 -20.48 -2.79 -7.53
N ILE A 19 -20.35 -3.24 -8.77
CA ILE A 19 -21.07 -2.72 -9.93
C ILE A 19 -22.05 -3.78 -10.41
N GLU A 20 -23.30 -3.37 -10.58
CA GLU A 20 -24.39 -4.23 -11.02
C GLU A 20 -25.16 -3.59 -12.17
N THR A 21 -25.29 -4.34 -13.25
CA THR A 21 -26.17 -4.05 -14.41
C THR A 21 -27.15 -5.19 -14.58
N ASP A 22 -28.08 -5.09 -15.49
CA ASP A 22 -28.99 -6.20 -15.83
C ASP A 22 -28.24 -7.45 -16.34
N ALA A 23 -27.10 -7.25 -17.02
CA ALA A 23 -26.33 -8.32 -17.65
C ALA A 23 -25.09 -8.77 -16.90
N CYS A 24 -24.55 -7.93 -16.02
CA CYS A 24 -23.23 -8.15 -15.43
C CYS A 24 -23.14 -7.63 -13.99
N ARG A 25 -22.48 -8.41 -13.14
CA ARG A 25 -22.13 -8.04 -11.76
C ARG A 25 -20.65 -8.27 -11.57
N PHE A 26 -19.92 -7.28 -11.09
CA PHE A 26 -18.48 -7.38 -10.88
C PHE A 26 -17.99 -6.51 -9.74
N LEU A 27 -16.79 -6.81 -9.24
CA LEU A 27 -16.17 -6.12 -8.12
C LEU A 27 -14.88 -5.42 -8.58
N VAL A 28 -14.68 -4.18 -8.17
CA VAL A 28 -13.39 -3.48 -8.25
C VAL A 28 -12.84 -3.38 -6.84
N ASP A 29 -11.69 -3.99 -6.62
CA ASP A 29 -11.02 -4.22 -5.35
C ASP A 29 -11.82 -5.06 -4.35
N CYS A 30 -11.08 -5.68 -3.42
CA CYS A 30 -11.61 -6.43 -2.28
C CYS A 30 -10.58 -6.36 -1.15
N GLY A 31 -10.50 -5.20 -0.54
CA GLY A 31 -9.45 -4.83 0.38
C GLY A 31 -9.72 -5.22 1.83
N LEU A 32 -8.63 -5.40 2.56
CA LEU A 32 -8.61 -5.59 4.00
C LEU A 32 -8.85 -4.25 4.71
N PHE A 33 -9.75 -4.23 5.67
CA PHE A 33 -9.84 -3.12 6.62
C PHE A 33 -8.67 -3.21 7.59
N GLN A 34 -7.97 -2.10 7.79
CA GLN A 34 -6.80 -2.00 8.64
C GLN A 34 -6.93 -0.83 9.60
N GLY A 35 -6.35 -0.98 10.80
CA GLY A 35 -6.50 0.05 11.84
C GLY A 35 -7.88 0.07 12.47
N GLY A 36 -8.01 0.80 13.58
CA GLY A 36 -9.27 0.90 14.29
C GLY A 36 -9.65 -0.39 15.06
N ARG A 37 -10.67 -0.24 15.94
CA ARG A 37 -11.13 -1.35 16.81
C ARG A 37 -12.07 -2.33 16.11
N ASP A 38 -12.67 -1.92 15.01
CA ASP A 38 -13.71 -2.64 14.26
C ASP A 38 -13.20 -3.30 12.98
N ALA A 39 -11.92 -3.13 12.64
CA ALA A 39 -11.33 -3.67 11.42
C ALA A 39 -11.48 -5.21 11.33
N ASP A 40 -11.21 -5.95 12.41
CA ASP A 40 -11.35 -7.41 12.42
C ASP A 40 -12.82 -7.83 12.22
N ALA A 41 -13.76 -7.17 12.89
CA ALA A 41 -15.18 -7.42 12.70
C ALA A 41 -15.65 -7.13 11.26
N LYS A 42 -15.17 -6.04 10.65
CA LYS A 42 -15.44 -5.72 9.24
C LYS A 42 -14.87 -6.79 8.31
N ASN A 43 -13.65 -7.23 8.54
CA ASN A 43 -12.98 -8.25 7.74
C ASN A 43 -13.67 -9.62 7.84
N ARG A 44 -14.29 -9.96 8.98
CA ARG A 44 -15.01 -11.22 9.20
C ARG A 44 -16.48 -11.16 8.79
N ALA A 45 -17.05 -9.98 8.62
CA ALA A 45 -18.44 -9.82 8.21
C ALA A 45 -18.74 -10.53 6.89
N PRO A 46 -19.90 -11.19 6.70
CA PRO A 46 -20.29 -11.76 5.42
C PRO A 46 -20.30 -10.71 4.32
N PHE A 47 -19.92 -11.10 3.10
CA PHE A 47 -20.12 -10.23 1.96
C PHE A 47 -21.61 -9.95 1.75
N PRO A 48 -22.04 -8.70 1.47
CA PRO A 48 -23.46 -8.36 1.27
C PRO A 48 -23.99 -8.81 -0.09
N PHE A 49 -23.28 -9.71 -0.77
CA PHE A 49 -23.61 -10.30 -2.05
C PHE A 49 -23.13 -11.76 -2.11
N ARG A 50 -23.62 -12.55 -3.02
CA ARG A 50 -23.11 -13.90 -3.26
C ARG A 50 -21.89 -13.84 -4.17
N ALA A 51 -20.75 -14.30 -3.68
CA ALA A 51 -19.48 -14.29 -4.41
C ALA A 51 -19.56 -15.08 -5.75
N ALA A 52 -20.34 -16.16 -5.78
CA ALA A 52 -20.56 -16.97 -6.98
C ALA A 52 -21.32 -16.24 -8.11
N ASP A 53 -22.04 -15.15 -7.79
CA ASP A 53 -22.80 -14.37 -8.76
C ASP A 53 -21.95 -13.32 -9.48
N LEU A 54 -20.71 -13.11 -9.05
CA LEU A 54 -19.77 -12.22 -9.73
C LEU A 54 -19.29 -12.86 -11.05
N HIS A 55 -19.31 -12.09 -12.12
CA HIS A 55 -18.82 -12.51 -13.43
C HIS A 55 -17.31 -12.38 -13.56
N PHE A 56 -16.73 -11.37 -12.92
CA PHE A 56 -15.29 -11.15 -12.80
C PHE A 56 -15.01 -10.20 -11.63
N ALA A 57 -13.74 -10.00 -11.33
CA ALA A 57 -13.27 -8.96 -10.42
C ALA A 57 -12.03 -8.27 -11.01
N ILE A 58 -11.72 -7.09 -10.50
CA ILE A 58 -10.55 -6.29 -10.86
C ILE A 58 -9.81 -5.92 -9.58
N ALA A 59 -8.48 -6.04 -9.58
CA ALA A 59 -7.61 -5.47 -8.55
C ALA A 59 -6.84 -4.29 -9.15
N THR A 60 -6.98 -3.12 -8.54
CA THR A 60 -6.26 -1.92 -8.97
C THR A 60 -4.78 -2.02 -8.67
N HIS A 61 -4.40 -2.56 -7.52
CA HIS A 61 -3.01 -2.80 -7.14
C HIS A 61 -2.87 -3.81 -5.99
N ALA A 62 -1.62 -4.11 -5.59
CA ALA A 62 -1.32 -5.21 -4.69
C ALA A 62 -1.24 -4.85 -3.20
N HIS A 63 -1.58 -3.63 -2.76
CA HIS A 63 -1.70 -3.34 -1.34
C HIS A 63 -2.88 -4.10 -0.72
N LEU A 64 -2.73 -4.52 0.53
CA LEU A 64 -3.72 -5.39 1.19
C LEU A 64 -5.07 -4.71 1.41
N ASP A 65 -5.13 -3.41 1.54
CA ASP A 65 -6.37 -2.63 1.64
C ASP A 65 -7.12 -2.50 0.31
N HIS A 66 -6.56 -3.04 -0.79
CA HIS A 66 -7.20 -3.19 -2.11
C HIS A 66 -7.38 -4.65 -2.53
N CYS A 67 -6.47 -5.56 -2.14
CA CYS A 67 -6.52 -6.95 -2.59
C CYS A 67 -6.67 -7.97 -1.45
N GLY A 68 -6.56 -7.58 -0.20
CA GLY A 68 -6.35 -8.47 0.93
C GLY A 68 -7.50 -9.41 1.29
N LEU A 69 -8.74 -9.17 0.82
CA LEU A 69 -9.88 -10.07 1.03
C LEU A 69 -10.24 -10.92 -0.20
N PHE A 70 -9.53 -10.81 -1.32
CA PHE A 70 -9.79 -11.68 -2.47
C PHE A 70 -9.66 -13.19 -2.14
N PRO A 71 -8.69 -13.68 -1.30
CA PRO A 71 -8.66 -15.09 -0.94
C PRO A 71 -9.92 -15.53 -0.19
N ARG A 72 -10.46 -14.67 0.70
CA ARG A 72 -11.71 -14.91 1.39
C ARG A 72 -12.91 -14.89 0.43
N LEU A 73 -12.91 -14.01 -0.58
CA LEU A 73 -13.92 -14.00 -1.63
C LEU A 73 -13.89 -15.30 -2.43
N GLY A 74 -12.69 -15.83 -2.74
CA GLY A 74 -12.51 -17.15 -3.36
C GLY A 74 -13.07 -18.27 -2.51
N ALA A 75 -12.78 -18.27 -1.21
CA ALA A 75 -13.34 -19.24 -0.26
C ALA A 75 -14.89 -19.15 -0.13
N ALA A 76 -15.46 -17.96 -0.36
CA ALA A 76 -16.90 -17.73 -0.39
C ALA A 76 -17.58 -18.12 -1.72
N GLY A 77 -16.84 -18.69 -2.68
CA GLY A 77 -17.37 -19.25 -3.93
C GLY A 77 -17.07 -18.42 -5.19
N PHE A 78 -16.26 -17.37 -5.13
CA PHE A 78 -15.78 -16.70 -6.33
C PHE A 78 -14.79 -17.62 -7.08
N GLY A 79 -15.13 -18.00 -8.28
CA GLY A 79 -14.33 -18.91 -9.14
C GLY A 79 -14.27 -18.37 -10.58
N ARG A 80 -14.12 -17.07 -10.74
CA ARG A 80 -14.02 -16.38 -12.01
C ARG A 80 -12.72 -15.61 -12.12
N THR A 81 -12.43 -15.04 -13.28
CA THR A 81 -11.20 -14.30 -13.51
C THR A 81 -11.12 -13.04 -12.65
N LEU A 82 -9.99 -12.87 -11.98
CA LEU A 82 -9.56 -11.65 -11.32
C LEU A 82 -8.52 -10.97 -12.21
N PHE A 83 -8.90 -9.85 -12.82
CA PHE A 83 -8.03 -9.08 -13.69
C PHE A 83 -7.20 -8.07 -12.87
N ALA A 84 -5.93 -7.96 -13.21
CA ALA A 84 -5.00 -6.97 -12.66
C ALA A 84 -3.97 -6.61 -13.71
N THR A 85 -3.11 -5.61 -13.48
CA THR A 85 -1.92 -5.46 -14.31
C THR A 85 -0.99 -6.66 -14.15
N ALA A 86 -0.15 -6.94 -15.13
CA ALA A 86 0.81 -8.05 -15.05
C ALA A 86 1.70 -7.98 -13.81
N ALA A 87 2.16 -6.77 -13.45
CA ALA A 87 2.98 -6.58 -12.25
C ALA A 87 2.17 -6.77 -10.95
N THR A 88 0.95 -6.29 -10.89
CA THR A 88 0.05 -6.55 -9.75
C THR A 88 -0.27 -8.04 -9.62
N ALA A 89 -0.50 -8.75 -10.74
CA ALA A 89 -0.74 -10.19 -10.75
C ALA A 89 0.45 -10.99 -10.17
N ASP A 90 1.68 -10.54 -10.40
CA ASP A 90 2.88 -11.16 -9.84
C ASP A 90 3.14 -10.75 -8.38
N LEU A 91 2.73 -9.54 -7.97
CA LEU A 91 2.89 -9.04 -6.60
C LEU A 91 1.84 -9.59 -5.63
N MET A 92 0.60 -9.76 -6.08
CA MET A 92 -0.50 -10.23 -5.23
C MET A 92 -0.19 -11.56 -4.51
N PRO A 93 0.33 -12.61 -5.18
CA PRO A 93 0.70 -13.85 -4.50
C PRO A 93 1.73 -13.63 -3.38
N VAL A 94 2.70 -12.75 -3.59
CA VAL A 94 3.74 -12.42 -2.60
C VAL A 94 3.10 -11.78 -1.36
N MET A 95 2.26 -10.77 -1.56
CA MET A 95 1.59 -10.04 -0.49
C MET A 95 0.57 -10.91 0.26
N LEU A 96 -0.26 -11.64 -0.46
CA LEU A 96 -1.35 -12.43 0.11
C LEU A 96 -0.82 -13.66 0.86
N ARG A 97 0.26 -14.31 0.38
CA ARG A 97 0.87 -15.44 1.10
C ARG A 97 1.54 -15.00 2.41
N ASP A 98 2.21 -13.84 2.41
CA ASP A 98 2.78 -13.29 3.64
C ASP A 98 1.67 -12.97 4.66
N ALA A 99 0.59 -12.33 4.21
CA ALA A 99 -0.57 -12.02 5.05
C ALA A 99 -1.24 -13.30 5.59
N ALA A 100 -1.43 -14.34 4.77
CA ALA A 100 -1.98 -15.63 5.19
C ALA A 100 -1.07 -16.31 6.22
N TYR A 101 0.23 -16.35 5.96
CA TYR A 101 1.21 -16.94 6.88
C TYR A 101 1.18 -16.26 8.26
N ILE A 102 1.14 -14.93 8.31
CA ILE A 102 1.05 -14.17 9.55
C ILE A 102 -0.23 -14.54 10.29
N GLN A 103 -1.38 -14.54 9.61
CA GLN A 103 -2.69 -14.85 10.19
C GLN A 103 -2.76 -16.31 10.74
N GLU A 104 -2.22 -17.27 9.99
CA GLU A 104 -2.17 -18.69 10.45
C GLU A 104 -1.28 -18.84 11.70
N LYS A 105 -0.14 -18.13 11.74
CA LYS A 105 0.76 -18.12 12.92
C LYS A 105 0.09 -17.49 14.14
N GLU A 106 -0.56 -16.35 13.97
CA GLU A 106 -1.29 -15.67 15.04
C GLU A 106 -2.44 -16.51 15.57
N ALA A 107 -3.23 -17.11 14.68
CA ALA A 107 -4.32 -18.02 15.04
C ALA A 107 -3.79 -19.22 15.83
N GLY A 108 -2.69 -19.84 15.39
CA GLY A 108 -2.05 -20.95 16.10
C GLY A 108 -1.54 -20.57 17.49
N TRP A 109 -0.94 -19.39 17.61
CA TRP A 109 -0.47 -18.87 18.90
C TRP A 109 -1.64 -18.56 19.86
N GLN A 110 -2.71 -17.93 19.38
CA GLN A 110 -3.90 -17.60 20.16
C GLN A 110 -4.60 -18.87 20.66
N ARG A 111 -4.78 -19.89 19.80
CA ARG A 111 -5.34 -21.20 20.18
C ARG A 111 -4.49 -21.87 21.27
N THR A 112 -3.15 -21.84 21.15
CA THR A 112 -2.24 -22.41 22.14
C THR A 112 -2.36 -21.69 23.49
N ARG A 113 -2.46 -20.35 23.47
CA ARG A 113 -2.63 -19.53 24.67
C ARG A 113 -3.99 -19.74 25.33
N ALA A 114 -5.06 -19.84 24.54
CA ALA A 114 -6.41 -20.11 25.03
C ALA A 114 -6.50 -21.48 25.73
N ARG A 115 -5.92 -22.53 25.13
CA ARG A 115 -5.86 -23.88 25.72
C ARG A 115 -5.11 -23.92 27.06
N ARG A 116 -4.07 -23.08 27.24
CA ARG A 116 -3.35 -22.98 28.52
C ARG A 116 -4.14 -22.25 29.60
N ARG A 117 -5.08 -21.36 29.25
CA ARG A 117 -5.83 -20.54 30.23
C ARG A 117 -7.12 -21.17 30.72
N ARG A 118 -7.88 -21.87 29.92
CA ARG A 118 -9.05 -22.72 30.29
C ARG A 118 -9.46 -23.56 29.09
N PRO A 119 -9.70 -24.88 29.27
CA PRO A 119 -10.32 -25.72 28.26
C PRO A 119 -11.85 -25.47 28.26
N GLN A 120 -12.32 -24.47 27.49
CA GLN A 120 -13.75 -24.33 27.20
C GLN A 120 -14.04 -24.93 25.83
N ARG A 121 -14.94 -25.95 25.80
CA ARG A 121 -15.52 -26.48 24.57
C ARG A 121 -16.35 -25.38 23.90
N GLY A 122 -16.06 -25.05 22.62
CA GLY A 122 -16.90 -24.20 21.78
C GLY A 122 -16.29 -22.90 21.24
N GLN A 123 -14.97 -22.61 21.45
CA GLN A 123 -14.32 -21.41 20.94
C GLN A 123 -13.39 -21.67 19.72
N ASP A 124 -13.56 -22.81 19.03
CA ASP A 124 -12.63 -23.18 17.95
C ASP A 124 -12.67 -22.25 16.73
N GLY A 125 -13.76 -21.51 16.50
CA GLY A 125 -13.89 -20.56 15.39
C GLY A 125 -13.43 -19.12 15.66
N GLU A 126 -13.26 -18.72 16.93
CA GLU A 126 -12.90 -17.35 17.33
C GLU A 126 -11.47 -16.97 16.93
N PHE A 127 -10.61 -17.97 16.71
CA PHE A 127 -9.19 -17.81 16.37
C PHE A 127 -8.83 -18.32 14.97
N ASP A 128 -9.81 -18.43 14.07
CA ASP A 128 -9.51 -18.84 12.70
C ASP A 128 -8.93 -17.68 11.89
N PRO A 129 -7.92 -17.93 11.02
CA PRO A 129 -7.44 -16.94 10.09
C PRO A 129 -8.58 -16.52 9.13
N LEU A 130 -8.54 -15.31 8.60
CA LEU A 130 -9.51 -14.85 7.61
C LEU A 130 -9.47 -15.71 6.35
N TYR A 131 -8.29 -16.20 6.00
CA TYR A 131 -8.01 -17.14 4.92
C TYR A 131 -6.65 -17.81 5.15
N THR A 132 -6.43 -18.91 4.45
CA THR A 132 -5.23 -19.74 4.55
C THR A 132 -4.34 -19.59 3.32
N LEU A 133 -3.10 -20.11 3.39
CA LEU A 133 -2.23 -20.24 2.23
C LEU A 133 -2.89 -21.01 1.07
N ALA A 134 -3.68 -22.06 1.39
CA ALA A 134 -4.41 -22.82 0.38
C ALA A 134 -5.51 -21.99 -0.31
N ASP A 135 -6.13 -21.02 0.39
CA ASP A 135 -7.11 -20.11 -0.20
C ASP A 135 -6.43 -19.13 -1.15
N VAL A 136 -5.23 -18.64 -0.79
CA VAL A 136 -4.41 -17.80 -1.67
C VAL A 136 -4.02 -18.55 -2.94
N ASP A 137 -3.52 -19.79 -2.81
CA ASP A 137 -3.10 -20.59 -3.96
C ASP A 137 -4.26 -20.87 -4.91
N ARG A 138 -5.46 -21.15 -4.38
CA ARG A 138 -6.67 -21.30 -5.19
C ARG A 138 -7.04 -20.01 -5.94
N LEU A 139 -6.98 -18.86 -5.26
CA LEU A 139 -7.28 -17.58 -5.89
C LEU A 139 -6.29 -17.26 -7.02
N CYS A 140 -4.99 -17.48 -6.79
CA CYS A 140 -3.94 -17.16 -7.75
C CYS A 140 -4.12 -17.88 -9.09
N ALA A 141 -4.81 -19.04 -9.11
CA ALA A 141 -5.13 -19.76 -10.35
C ALA A 141 -6.14 -19.01 -11.26
N PHE A 142 -6.83 -18.01 -10.74
CA PHE A 142 -7.83 -17.21 -11.47
C PHE A 142 -7.32 -15.80 -11.80
N VAL A 143 -6.11 -15.43 -11.42
CA VAL A 143 -5.56 -14.10 -11.69
C VAL A 143 -5.06 -14.01 -13.13
N ALA A 144 -5.53 -13.02 -13.86
CA ALA A 144 -5.10 -12.69 -15.22
C ALA A 144 -4.39 -11.33 -15.23
N GLY A 145 -3.14 -11.32 -15.70
CA GLY A 145 -2.33 -10.11 -15.84
C GLY A 145 -2.50 -9.45 -17.18
N GLU A 146 -2.94 -8.19 -17.20
CA GLU A 146 -3.12 -7.37 -18.40
C GLU A 146 -2.03 -6.27 -18.48
N ARG A 147 -1.78 -5.77 -19.69
CA ARG A 147 -0.79 -4.70 -19.92
C ARG A 147 -1.44 -3.33 -19.83
N TYR A 148 -0.72 -2.35 -19.33
CA TYR A 148 -1.14 -0.95 -19.42
C TYR A 148 -1.41 -0.53 -20.87
N GLY A 149 -2.44 0.29 -21.06
CA GLY A 149 -2.82 0.86 -22.34
C GLY A 149 -3.46 -0.12 -23.34
N ARG A 150 -3.54 -1.43 -22.98
CA ARG A 150 -4.21 -2.43 -23.80
C ARG A 150 -5.64 -2.64 -23.33
N GLU A 151 -6.59 -2.57 -24.27
CA GLU A 151 -7.98 -2.91 -24.00
C GLU A 151 -8.18 -4.42 -23.88
N PHE A 152 -9.04 -4.82 -22.94
CA PHE A 152 -9.48 -6.20 -22.76
C PHE A 152 -10.97 -6.24 -22.44
N HIS A 153 -11.59 -7.41 -22.54
CA HIS A 153 -13.04 -7.59 -22.39
C HIS A 153 -13.31 -8.63 -21.28
N PRO A 154 -13.44 -8.19 -20.01
CA PRO A 154 -13.75 -9.10 -18.91
C PRO A 154 -15.15 -9.72 -19.01
N HIS A 155 -16.07 -9.08 -19.75
CA HIS A 155 -17.42 -9.54 -20.04
C HIS A 155 -17.86 -8.99 -21.41
N PRO A 156 -18.80 -9.65 -22.16
CA PRO A 156 -19.29 -9.16 -23.46
C PRO A 156 -19.85 -7.73 -23.43
N THR A 157 -20.39 -7.28 -22.29
CA THR A 157 -20.91 -5.92 -22.08
C THR A 157 -19.92 -4.97 -21.42
N VAL A 158 -18.70 -5.42 -21.14
CA VAL A 158 -17.70 -4.59 -20.46
C VAL A 158 -16.37 -4.64 -21.20
N ARG A 159 -15.86 -3.47 -21.56
CA ARG A 159 -14.51 -3.25 -22.04
C ARG A 159 -13.71 -2.53 -20.94
N ALA A 160 -12.46 -2.88 -20.77
CA ALA A 160 -11.60 -2.34 -19.73
C ALA A 160 -10.22 -1.96 -20.26
N CYS A 161 -9.56 -1.00 -19.62
CA CYS A 161 -8.17 -0.64 -19.87
C CYS A 161 -7.53 -0.16 -18.57
N PHE A 162 -6.31 -0.64 -18.29
CA PHE A 162 -5.49 -0.15 -17.19
C PHE A 162 -4.57 0.97 -17.64
N ARG A 163 -4.47 2.03 -16.84
CA ARG A 163 -3.48 3.11 -16.97
C ARG A 163 -2.60 3.14 -15.72
N ASP A 164 -1.37 3.56 -15.88
CA ASP A 164 -0.45 3.66 -14.73
C ASP A 164 -0.96 4.72 -13.74
N ALA A 165 -1.14 4.32 -12.49
CA ALA A 165 -1.58 5.20 -11.41
C ALA A 165 -0.41 5.87 -10.68
N GLY A 166 0.83 5.47 -10.95
CA GLY A 166 2.04 6.09 -10.38
C GLY A 166 2.22 5.91 -8.88
N HIS A 167 1.46 5.01 -8.25
CA HIS A 167 1.46 4.83 -6.79
C HIS A 167 2.50 3.80 -6.32
N ILE A 168 2.39 2.58 -6.82
CA ILE A 168 3.38 1.50 -6.68
C ILE A 168 3.50 0.76 -8.01
N LEU A 169 4.50 -0.10 -8.14
CA LEU A 169 4.63 -0.97 -9.31
C LEU A 169 3.33 -1.72 -9.59
N GLY A 170 2.81 -1.56 -10.80
CA GLY A 170 1.60 -2.24 -11.24
C GLY A 170 0.29 -1.55 -10.84
N ALA A 171 0.32 -0.47 -10.06
CA ALA A 171 -0.89 0.24 -9.67
C ALA A 171 -1.62 0.84 -10.87
N ALA A 172 -2.94 0.67 -10.92
CA ALA A 172 -3.74 1.03 -12.08
C ALA A 172 -4.91 1.98 -11.78
N ILE A 173 -5.00 3.02 -12.59
CA ILE A 173 -6.28 3.67 -12.88
C ILE A 173 -7.03 2.71 -13.79
N THR A 174 -8.28 2.39 -13.46
CA THR A 174 -9.10 1.45 -14.22
C THR A 174 -10.19 2.19 -15.00
N GLU A 175 -10.09 2.17 -16.33
CA GLU A 175 -11.12 2.67 -17.23
C GLU A 175 -12.04 1.52 -17.63
N LEU A 176 -13.35 1.67 -17.44
CA LEU A 176 -14.38 0.66 -17.75
C LEU A 176 -15.46 1.28 -18.61
N TRP A 177 -15.72 0.71 -19.77
CA TRP A 177 -16.89 1.04 -20.60
C TRP A 177 -17.94 -0.06 -20.40
N VAL A 178 -18.98 0.27 -19.66
CA VAL A 178 -20.01 -0.68 -19.22
C VAL A 178 -21.29 -0.45 -20.01
N GLY A 179 -21.71 -1.45 -20.77
CA GLY A 179 -22.98 -1.46 -21.48
C GLY A 179 -24.13 -1.77 -20.52
N ASP A 180 -25.13 -0.89 -20.47
CA ASP A 180 -26.34 -1.06 -19.67
C ASP A 180 -27.55 -0.37 -20.35
N ALA A 181 -28.68 -1.06 -20.46
CA ALA A 181 -29.92 -0.53 -21.05
C ALA A 181 -29.73 0.19 -22.38
N GLY A 182 -28.88 -0.34 -23.28
CA GLY A 182 -28.65 0.20 -24.63
C GLY A 182 -27.72 1.42 -24.69
N ARG A 183 -27.13 1.83 -23.58
CA ARG A 183 -26.09 2.89 -23.50
C ARG A 183 -24.79 2.33 -22.97
N THR A 184 -23.69 3.00 -23.24
CA THR A 184 -22.38 2.71 -22.63
C THR A 184 -22.02 3.85 -21.70
N VAL A 185 -21.65 3.51 -20.47
CA VAL A 185 -21.19 4.45 -19.44
C VAL A 185 -19.71 4.21 -19.18
N LYS A 186 -18.90 5.25 -19.23
CA LYS A 186 -17.47 5.19 -18.88
C LYS A 186 -17.30 5.45 -17.39
N LEU A 187 -16.97 4.38 -16.65
CA LEU A 187 -16.55 4.46 -15.26
C LEU A 187 -15.02 4.56 -15.19
N VAL A 188 -14.51 5.43 -14.34
CA VAL A 188 -13.08 5.52 -14.04
C VAL A 188 -12.88 5.38 -12.53
N PHE A 189 -12.07 4.39 -12.13
CA PHE A 189 -11.60 4.22 -10.77
C PHE A 189 -10.12 4.64 -10.74
N SER A 190 -9.79 5.61 -9.91
CA SER A 190 -8.40 6.06 -9.80
C SER A 190 -7.47 4.99 -9.21
N GLY A 191 -8.02 4.05 -8.44
CA GLY A 191 -7.22 3.34 -7.46
C GLY A 191 -6.54 4.35 -6.53
N ASP A 192 -5.35 4.04 -6.07
CA ASP A 192 -4.50 5.00 -5.38
C ASP A 192 -3.63 5.72 -6.41
N LEU A 193 -3.67 7.05 -6.40
CA LEU A 193 -2.87 7.89 -7.27
C LEU A 193 -1.52 8.21 -6.63
N GLY A 194 -0.47 8.10 -7.42
CA GLY A 194 0.87 8.45 -6.98
C GLY A 194 1.13 9.96 -6.93
N GLN A 195 2.03 10.36 -6.03
CA GLN A 195 2.59 11.71 -6.04
C GLN A 195 3.52 11.85 -7.25
N PRO A 196 3.36 12.85 -8.13
CA PRO A 196 4.24 13.07 -9.27
C PRO A 196 5.71 13.29 -8.88
N ALA A 197 6.60 13.04 -9.82
CA ALA A 197 8.05 13.21 -9.69
C ALA A 197 8.68 12.37 -8.56
N ARG A 198 8.18 11.13 -8.37
CA ARG A 198 8.75 10.17 -7.43
C ARG A 198 9.89 9.37 -8.06
N PRO A 199 10.89 8.95 -7.28
CA PRO A 199 12.11 8.36 -7.85
C PRO A 199 11.96 6.92 -8.35
N LEU A 200 10.84 6.21 -8.14
CA LEU A 200 10.72 4.79 -8.50
C LEU A 200 9.79 4.56 -9.69
N VAL A 201 8.57 5.06 -9.60
CA VAL A 201 7.49 4.81 -10.55
C VAL A 201 7.23 6.04 -11.42
N ARG A 202 6.58 5.84 -12.56
CA ARG A 202 6.18 6.93 -13.44
C ARG A 202 5.06 7.75 -12.84
N ASP A 203 4.86 8.95 -13.34
CA ASP A 203 3.73 9.79 -12.93
C ASP A 203 2.38 9.18 -13.32
N PRO A 204 1.30 9.48 -12.58
CA PRO A 204 -0.05 9.02 -12.92
C PRO A 204 -0.45 9.43 -14.33
N THR A 205 -0.97 8.48 -15.11
CA THR A 205 -1.45 8.75 -16.46
C THR A 205 -2.64 9.71 -16.41
N PRO A 206 -2.63 10.82 -17.19
CA PRO A 206 -3.79 11.67 -17.33
C PRO A 206 -5.00 10.93 -17.97
N ILE A 207 -6.19 11.17 -17.45
CA ILE A 207 -7.45 10.68 -18.03
C ILE A 207 -8.22 11.84 -18.63
N GLU A 208 -8.64 11.72 -19.87
CA GLU A 208 -9.24 12.82 -20.61
C GLU A 208 -10.76 12.92 -20.44
N ASP A 209 -11.44 11.80 -20.12
CA ASP A 209 -12.89 11.77 -19.97
C ASP A 209 -13.35 10.66 -19.02
N ALA A 210 -14.47 10.89 -18.36
CA ALA A 210 -15.23 9.93 -17.58
C ALA A 210 -16.69 10.38 -17.52
N ASP A 211 -17.63 9.43 -17.54
CA ASP A 211 -19.02 9.73 -17.19
C ASP A 211 -19.20 9.67 -15.68
N VAL A 212 -18.57 8.71 -15.04
CA VAL A 212 -18.52 8.56 -13.59
C VAL A 212 -17.08 8.37 -13.16
N LEU A 213 -16.65 9.13 -12.17
CA LEU A 213 -15.32 9.06 -11.58
C LEU A 213 -15.40 8.65 -10.11
N VAL A 214 -14.60 7.67 -9.71
CA VAL A 214 -14.32 7.30 -8.33
C VAL A 214 -12.85 7.61 -8.06
N VAL A 215 -12.60 8.58 -7.18
CA VAL A 215 -11.25 9.11 -6.94
C VAL A 215 -10.87 9.06 -5.46
N GLU A 216 -9.61 8.67 -5.18
CA GLU A 216 -9.04 8.67 -3.84
C GLU A 216 -8.95 10.06 -3.22
N SER A 217 -8.80 10.11 -1.89
CA SER A 217 -8.63 11.36 -1.15
C SER A 217 -7.76 11.22 0.11
N THR A 218 -6.81 10.30 0.13
CA THR A 218 -5.97 10.02 1.29
C THR A 218 -5.31 11.27 1.87
N TYR A 219 -4.82 12.15 1.00
CA TYR A 219 -4.26 13.45 1.35
C TYR A 219 -5.03 14.63 0.73
N GLY A 220 -6.32 14.46 0.53
CA GLY A 220 -7.19 15.48 -0.08
C GLY A 220 -7.29 16.80 0.71
N ASN A 221 -6.81 16.86 1.94
CA ASN A 221 -6.86 18.03 2.80
C ASN A 221 -5.52 18.76 3.03
N ARG A 222 -4.42 18.29 2.44
CA ARG A 222 -3.09 18.87 2.63
C ARG A 222 -2.12 18.56 1.51
N ASN A 223 -1.04 19.35 1.42
CA ASN A 223 0.08 19.12 0.52
C ASN A 223 1.25 18.48 1.28
N HIS A 224 2.08 17.74 0.54
CA HIS A 224 3.34 17.21 1.03
C HIS A 224 4.43 18.28 1.09
N ARG A 225 5.48 18.02 1.86
CA ARG A 225 6.73 18.77 1.73
C ARG A 225 7.35 18.47 0.36
N SER A 226 8.13 19.42 -0.16
CA SER A 226 8.82 19.21 -1.42
C SER A 226 9.83 18.04 -1.33
N MET A 227 10.06 17.38 -2.46
CA MET A 227 11.09 16.32 -2.54
C MET A 227 12.49 16.87 -2.26
N ALA A 228 12.78 18.11 -2.64
CA ALA A 228 14.07 18.75 -2.38
C ALA A 228 14.32 18.88 -0.87
N GLU A 229 13.40 19.50 -0.11
CA GLU A 229 13.49 19.63 1.35
C GLU A 229 13.57 18.26 2.04
N THR A 230 12.77 17.29 1.60
CA THR A 230 12.77 15.95 2.13
C THR A 230 14.08 15.22 1.89
N THR A 231 14.67 15.42 0.72
CA THR A 231 15.97 14.85 0.34
C THR A 231 17.10 15.49 1.15
N ASP A 232 17.06 16.81 1.35
CA ASP A 232 18.03 17.52 2.21
C ASP A 232 17.97 17.03 3.65
N GLU A 233 16.76 16.85 4.20
CA GLU A 233 16.56 16.27 5.54
C GLU A 233 17.08 14.82 5.64
N LEU A 234 16.83 13.99 4.62
CA LEU A 234 17.35 12.63 4.55
C LEU A 234 18.87 12.61 4.55
N VAL A 235 19.52 13.44 3.70
CA VAL A 235 20.98 13.52 3.61
C VAL A 235 21.56 13.94 4.95
N GLU A 236 21.04 15.00 5.56
CA GLU A 236 21.51 15.49 6.85
C GLU A 236 21.34 14.43 7.96
N ALA A 237 20.18 13.79 8.04
CA ALA A 237 19.92 12.77 9.05
C ALA A 237 20.85 11.55 8.91
N VAL A 238 21.08 11.08 7.67
CA VAL A 238 21.98 9.95 7.40
C VAL A 238 23.43 10.33 7.71
N THR A 239 23.92 11.44 7.17
CA THR A 239 25.31 11.90 7.36
C THR A 239 25.60 12.19 8.83
N ALA A 240 24.72 12.94 9.52
CA ALA A 240 24.87 13.22 10.93
C ALA A 240 24.93 11.94 11.78
N THR A 241 24.12 10.93 11.44
CA THR A 241 24.05 9.70 12.21
C THR A 241 25.26 8.80 11.97
N LEU A 242 25.60 8.56 10.70
CA LEU A 242 26.64 7.60 10.35
C LEU A 242 28.05 8.16 10.60
N GLU A 243 28.31 9.39 10.22
CA GLU A 243 29.65 9.98 10.25
C GLU A 243 29.96 10.71 11.55
N ARG A 244 29.07 11.63 11.97
CA ARG A 244 29.32 12.49 13.13
C ARG A 244 29.04 11.79 14.46
N ARG A 245 27.92 11.06 14.57
CA ARG A 245 27.52 10.37 15.81
C ARG A 245 27.96 8.91 15.86
N ARG A 246 28.37 8.33 14.75
CA ARG A 246 28.77 6.94 14.63
C ARG A 246 27.69 5.97 15.15
N GLY A 247 26.45 6.20 14.75
CA GLY A 247 25.30 5.35 15.03
C GLY A 247 24.83 4.56 13.82
N ASN A 248 23.62 4.01 13.93
CA ASN A 248 22.88 3.36 12.85
C ASN A 248 21.64 4.17 12.52
N VAL A 249 21.22 4.09 11.26
CA VAL A 249 19.97 4.65 10.77
C VAL A 249 18.96 3.52 10.62
N ILE A 250 17.85 3.58 11.33
CA ILE A 250 16.76 2.60 11.28
C ILE A 250 15.59 3.19 10.53
N VAL A 251 15.12 2.50 9.48
CA VAL A 251 14.09 3.00 8.58
C VAL A 251 12.91 2.03 8.55
N PRO A 252 11.85 2.30 9.33
CA PRO A 252 10.60 1.59 9.19
C PRO A 252 10.01 1.83 7.80
N ALA A 253 9.79 0.78 7.01
CA ALA A 253 9.30 0.91 5.65
C ALA A 253 8.31 -0.21 5.30
N PHE A 254 7.35 0.09 4.42
CA PHE A 254 6.55 -0.94 3.77
C PHE A 254 7.44 -1.77 2.84
N ALA A 255 7.19 -3.07 2.82
CA ALA A 255 7.98 -4.02 2.05
C ALA A 255 7.83 -3.81 0.53
N LEU A 256 6.63 -3.40 0.10
CA LEU A 256 6.30 -3.10 -1.30
C LEU A 256 6.23 -1.59 -1.53
N GLY A 257 6.87 -1.12 -2.57
CA GLY A 257 6.94 0.27 -3.00
C GLY A 257 8.02 1.07 -2.23
N ARG A 258 7.82 1.31 -0.93
CA ARG A 258 8.68 2.17 -0.12
C ARG A 258 10.12 1.67 0.01
N THR A 259 10.32 0.39 0.21
CA THR A 259 11.67 -0.19 0.32
C THR A 259 12.46 -0.01 -0.97
N GLN A 260 11.85 -0.30 -2.12
CA GLN A 260 12.48 -0.16 -3.44
C GLN A 260 12.77 1.30 -3.76
N GLU A 261 11.86 2.20 -3.44
CA GLU A 261 12.04 3.64 -3.60
C GLU A 261 13.20 4.18 -2.76
N LEU A 262 13.33 3.73 -1.51
CA LEU A 262 14.47 4.12 -0.66
C LEU A 262 15.80 3.63 -1.21
N ILE A 263 15.86 2.42 -1.78
CA ILE A 263 17.07 1.92 -2.43
C ILE A 263 17.47 2.83 -3.61
N VAL A 264 16.50 3.19 -4.45
CA VAL A 264 16.73 4.09 -5.59
C VAL A 264 17.18 5.46 -5.11
N LEU A 265 16.47 6.06 -4.15
CA LEU A 265 16.78 7.41 -3.64
C LEU A 265 18.18 7.46 -2.99
N LEU A 266 18.53 6.48 -2.16
CA LEU A 266 19.87 6.40 -1.57
C LEU A 266 20.95 6.18 -2.64
N GLY A 267 20.67 5.40 -3.67
CA GLY A 267 21.55 5.19 -4.82
C GLY A 267 21.78 6.46 -5.61
N GLU A 268 20.72 7.21 -5.97
CA GLU A 268 20.80 8.49 -6.66
C GLU A 268 21.64 9.51 -5.87
N LEU A 269 21.40 9.60 -4.56
CA LEU A 269 22.14 10.52 -3.69
C LEU A 269 23.62 10.16 -3.58
N ALA A 270 23.95 8.87 -3.56
CA ALA A 270 25.33 8.40 -3.54
C ALA A 270 26.04 8.68 -4.89
N VAL A 271 25.37 8.43 -6.01
CA VAL A 271 25.88 8.77 -7.36
C VAL A 271 26.08 10.28 -7.51
N ALA A 272 25.17 11.08 -6.97
CA ALA A 272 25.29 12.55 -6.96
C ALA A 272 26.36 13.09 -5.99
N GLY A 273 27.03 12.21 -5.22
CA GLY A 273 28.05 12.62 -4.24
C GLY A 273 27.47 13.32 -3.00
N ARG A 274 26.15 13.28 -2.80
CA ARG A 274 25.47 13.88 -1.65
C ARG A 274 25.52 12.98 -0.42
N LEU A 275 25.69 11.68 -0.60
CA LEU A 275 25.95 10.69 0.43
C LEU A 275 27.26 9.97 0.13
N GLY A 276 28.03 9.67 1.17
CA GLY A 276 29.20 8.78 1.10
C GLY A 276 28.81 7.32 0.87
N PRO A 277 29.79 6.41 0.84
CA PRO A 277 29.52 4.98 0.72
C PRO A 277 28.62 4.46 1.86
N LEU A 278 27.56 3.72 1.54
CA LEU A 278 26.59 3.22 2.51
C LEU A 278 26.57 1.69 2.56
N ASN A 279 26.35 1.14 3.77
CA ASN A 279 25.92 -0.24 3.97
C ASN A 279 24.42 -0.24 4.28
N VAL A 280 23.62 -0.68 3.32
CA VAL A 280 22.16 -0.73 3.41
C VAL A 280 21.73 -2.18 3.59
N PHE A 281 21.02 -2.46 4.68
CA PHE A 281 20.44 -3.78 4.96
C PHE A 281 18.94 -3.71 4.80
N VAL A 282 18.39 -4.56 3.94
CA VAL A 282 16.95 -4.75 3.77
C VAL A 282 16.56 -6.00 4.55
N ASP A 283 16.05 -5.80 5.76
CA ASP A 283 15.70 -6.90 6.66
C ASP A 283 14.20 -7.20 6.64
N SER A 284 13.75 -7.73 5.51
CA SER A 284 12.36 -8.15 5.29
C SER A 284 12.30 -9.16 4.13
N PRO A 285 11.98 -10.45 4.39
CA PRO A 285 11.78 -11.44 3.32
C PRO A 285 10.72 -11.01 2.29
N LEU A 286 9.64 -10.37 2.77
CA LEU A 286 8.61 -9.82 1.89
C LEU A 286 9.16 -8.73 0.97
N ALA A 287 10.03 -7.84 1.49
CA ALA A 287 10.66 -6.79 0.69
C ALA A 287 11.64 -7.39 -0.33
N SER A 288 12.36 -8.46 0.02
CA SER A 288 13.22 -9.19 -0.92
C SER A 288 12.41 -9.75 -2.08
N ALA A 289 11.33 -10.49 -1.79
CA ALA A 289 10.44 -11.05 -2.81
C ALA A 289 9.76 -9.95 -3.67
N ALA A 290 9.31 -8.84 -3.06
CA ALA A 290 8.76 -7.70 -3.79
C ALA A 290 9.80 -7.04 -4.71
N THR A 291 11.06 -6.97 -4.28
CA THR A 291 12.16 -6.43 -5.10
C THR A 291 12.48 -7.33 -6.29
N GLU A 292 12.45 -8.65 -6.13
CA GLU A 292 12.59 -9.60 -7.25
C GLU A 292 11.48 -9.42 -8.29
N VAL A 293 10.23 -9.26 -7.85
CA VAL A 293 9.11 -8.93 -8.77
C VAL A 293 9.38 -7.59 -9.45
N THR A 294 9.83 -6.58 -8.71
CA THR A 294 10.13 -5.25 -9.26
C THR A 294 11.20 -5.33 -10.36
N LEU A 295 12.22 -6.15 -10.18
CA LEU A 295 13.26 -6.37 -11.20
C LEU A 295 12.73 -7.09 -12.45
N ARG A 296 11.75 -8.01 -12.31
CA ARG A 296 11.11 -8.65 -13.49
C ARG A 296 10.28 -7.66 -14.31
N HIS A 297 9.69 -6.64 -13.67
CA HIS A 297 8.87 -5.61 -14.30
C HIS A 297 9.57 -4.25 -14.36
N VAL A 298 10.88 -4.25 -14.38
CA VAL A 298 11.70 -3.04 -14.34
C VAL A 298 11.39 -2.05 -15.49
N ASP A 299 10.84 -2.52 -16.60
CA ASP A 299 10.43 -1.69 -17.74
C ASP A 299 9.24 -0.77 -17.42
N LEU A 300 8.51 -1.03 -16.34
CA LEU A 300 7.44 -0.17 -15.84
C LEU A 300 7.93 0.97 -14.95
N LEU A 301 9.19 0.90 -14.49
CA LEU A 301 9.81 1.94 -13.67
C LEU A 301 10.21 3.16 -14.49
N ASP A 302 10.46 4.28 -13.80
CA ASP A 302 11.17 5.40 -14.37
C ASP A 302 12.57 4.99 -14.87
N GLU A 303 13.08 5.68 -15.89
CA GLU A 303 14.34 5.29 -16.54
C GLU A 303 15.54 5.40 -15.58
N SER A 304 15.59 6.45 -14.75
CA SER A 304 16.65 6.62 -13.76
C SER A 304 16.57 5.52 -12.69
N ALA A 305 15.38 5.25 -12.19
CA ALA A 305 15.12 4.21 -11.20
C ALA A 305 15.51 2.82 -11.69
N ARG A 306 15.20 2.50 -12.95
CA ARG A 306 15.56 1.24 -13.58
C ARG A 306 17.07 0.99 -13.55
N ARG A 307 17.85 2.00 -13.91
CA ARG A 307 19.31 1.93 -13.90
C ARG A 307 19.84 1.80 -12.48
N ILE A 308 19.45 2.71 -11.59
CA ILE A 308 19.93 2.76 -10.20
C ILE A 308 19.59 1.47 -9.43
N LEU A 309 18.37 0.96 -9.58
CA LEU A 309 17.96 -0.26 -8.88
C LEU A 309 18.78 -1.48 -9.32
N ARG A 310 19.03 -1.64 -10.62
CA ARG A 310 19.91 -2.71 -11.14
C ARG A 310 21.33 -2.57 -10.61
N GLU A 311 21.93 -1.39 -10.76
CA GLU A 311 23.30 -1.12 -10.31
C GLU A 311 23.45 -1.30 -8.79
N ALA A 312 22.42 -0.95 -8.00
CA ALA A 312 22.41 -1.14 -6.55
C ALA A 312 22.41 -2.64 -6.17
N ILE A 313 21.63 -3.45 -6.87
CA ILE A 313 21.56 -4.91 -6.65
C ILE A 313 22.83 -5.60 -7.14
N ASP A 314 23.38 -5.19 -8.28
CA ASP A 314 24.62 -5.71 -8.84
C ASP A 314 25.86 -5.25 -8.04
N GLY A 315 25.70 -4.33 -7.08
CA GLY A 315 26.79 -3.85 -6.21
C GLY A 315 27.80 -2.95 -6.90
N THR A 316 27.43 -2.32 -8.01
CA THR A 316 28.29 -1.40 -8.79
C THR A 316 28.21 0.05 -8.30
N LEU A 317 27.22 0.38 -7.45
CA LEU A 317 27.08 1.70 -6.83
C LEU A 317 27.92 1.86 -5.55
N PRO A 318 28.16 3.08 -5.08
CA PRO A 318 28.76 3.35 -3.78
C PRO A 318 27.91 2.85 -2.58
N ILE A 319 26.69 2.39 -2.81
CA ILE A 319 25.87 1.75 -1.79
C ILE A 319 25.96 0.23 -1.92
N LYS A 320 26.10 -0.46 -0.79
CA LYS A 320 26.10 -1.93 -0.71
C LYS A 320 24.75 -2.38 -0.13
N VAL A 321 23.84 -2.81 -0.98
CA VAL A 321 22.53 -3.32 -0.57
C VAL A 321 22.63 -4.81 -0.28
N ARG A 322 22.19 -5.23 0.92
CA ARG A 322 22.17 -6.63 1.36
C ARG A 322 20.78 -6.99 1.82
N PHE A 323 20.22 -8.02 1.25
CA PHE A 323 18.95 -8.61 1.67
C PHE A 323 19.23 -9.73 2.67
N THR A 324 18.41 -9.81 3.73
CA THR A 324 18.51 -10.91 4.69
C THR A 324 17.56 -12.03 4.29
N GLU A 325 18.04 -13.24 4.32
CA GLU A 325 17.25 -14.42 3.97
C GLU A 325 16.59 -15.06 5.20
N ASN A 326 17.29 -15.10 6.31
CA ASN A 326 16.88 -15.83 7.51
C ASN A 326 16.97 -15.01 8.81
N ALA A 327 16.58 -15.62 9.93
CA ALA A 327 16.58 -14.97 11.24
C ALA A 327 18.01 -14.77 11.82
N GLU A 328 18.97 -15.58 11.40
CA GLU A 328 20.37 -15.45 11.89
C GLU A 328 21.03 -14.24 11.26
N ASP A 329 20.83 -14.01 9.97
CA ASP A 329 21.30 -12.80 9.28
C ASP A 329 20.68 -11.54 9.90
N SER A 330 19.38 -11.57 10.20
CA SER A 330 18.68 -10.49 10.88
C SER A 330 19.28 -10.19 12.27
N LYS A 331 19.60 -11.23 13.06
CA LYS A 331 20.26 -11.07 14.36
C LYS A 331 21.66 -10.50 14.23
N ALA A 332 22.41 -10.88 13.20
CA ALA A 332 23.75 -10.37 12.94
C ALA A 332 23.76 -8.84 12.72
N ILE A 333 22.72 -8.29 12.09
CA ILE A 333 22.57 -6.83 11.92
C ILE A 333 22.47 -6.13 13.27
N ASN A 334 21.80 -6.71 14.27
CA ASN A 334 21.67 -6.11 15.60
C ASN A 334 23.00 -6.02 16.37
N ALA A 335 24.02 -6.78 15.96
CA ALA A 335 25.37 -6.68 16.50
C ALA A 335 26.18 -5.51 15.91
N ILE A 336 25.72 -4.89 14.81
CA ILE A 336 26.39 -3.75 14.16
C ILE A 336 26.21 -2.52 15.02
N ARG A 337 27.34 -1.99 15.55
CA ARG A 337 27.32 -0.83 16.43
C ARG A 337 27.17 0.50 15.70
N SER A 338 27.66 0.61 14.47
CA SER A 338 27.62 1.86 13.69
C SER A 338 27.79 1.62 12.20
N GLY A 339 27.36 2.58 11.38
CA GLY A 339 27.61 2.59 9.94
C GLY A 339 26.58 1.81 9.10
N ALA A 340 25.48 1.36 9.69
CA ALA A 340 24.41 0.66 8.99
C ALA A 340 23.20 1.56 8.74
N VAL A 341 22.61 1.46 7.55
CA VAL A 341 21.23 1.86 7.25
C VAL A 341 20.40 0.59 7.19
N VAL A 342 19.42 0.44 8.07
CA VAL A 342 18.58 -0.76 8.18
C VAL A 342 17.15 -0.42 7.79
N ILE A 343 16.70 -0.97 6.67
CA ILE A 343 15.32 -0.83 6.18
C ILE A 343 14.57 -2.12 6.54
N ALA A 344 13.50 -2.01 7.32
CA ALA A 344 12.75 -3.18 7.78
C ALA A 344 11.25 -2.92 7.86
N ALA A 345 10.45 -3.94 7.57
CA ALA A 345 8.99 -3.90 7.73
C ALA A 345 8.59 -4.23 9.20
N SER A 346 7.48 -3.69 9.71
CA SER A 346 6.47 -2.90 9.05
C SER A 346 6.73 -1.39 9.15
N GLY A 347 6.15 -0.61 8.22
CA GLY A 347 6.32 0.85 8.20
C GLY A 347 5.71 1.58 9.40
N MET A 348 4.74 0.99 10.11
CA MET A 348 4.11 1.54 11.32
C MET A 348 4.65 0.95 12.63
N CYS A 349 5.66 0.08 12.55
CA CYS A 349 6.35 -0.56 13.66
C CYS A 349 5.53 -1.53 14.53
N ASP A 350 4.31 -1.89 14.15
CA ASP A 350 3.45 -2.76 14.97
C ASP A 350 3.84 -4.24 14.89
N ALA A 351 4.43 -4.65 13.78
CA ALA A 351 4.83 -6.02 13.51
C ALA A 351 6.18 -6.08 12.78
N GLY A 352 6.71 -7.28 12.59
CA GLY A 352 7.89 -7.52 11.76
C GLY A 352 9.22 -7.28 12.44
N ARG A 353 10.28 -7.44 11.66
CA ARG A 353 11.68 -7.39 12.15
C ARG A 353 12.09 -5.99 12.61
N ILE A 354 11.42 -4.94 12.16
CA ILE A 354 11.66 -3.57 12.60
C ILE A 354 11.62 -3.43 14.13
N LYS A 355 10.75 -4.19 14.81
CA LYS A 355 10.63 -4.14 16.28
C LYS A 355 11.93 -4.55 16.97
N HIS A 356 12.65 -5.55 16.45
CA HIS A 356 13.95 -5.96 16.99
C HIS A 356 15.02 -4.89 16.73
N HIS A 357 15.01 -4.25 15.55
CA HIS A 357 15.94 -3.16 15.28
C HIS A 357 15.68 -1.94 16.16
N LEU A 358 14.42 -1.63 16.46
CA LEU A 358 14.06 -0.56 17.39
C LEU A 358 14.49 -0.91 18.82
N GLU A 359 14.27 -2.16 19.28
CA GLU A 359 14.73 -2.64 20.59
C GLU A 359 16.23 -2.39 20.82
N HIS A 360 17.05 -2.64 19.79
CA HIS A 360 18.52 -2.54 19.90
C HIS A 360 19.06 -1.12 19.64
N ASN A 361 18.30 -0.24 18.97
CA ASN A 361 18.81 1.06 18.53
C ASN A 361 18.05 2.26 19.12
N LEU A 362 16.78 2.13 19.54
CA LEU A 362 15.96 3.25 19.99
C LEU A 362 16.48 3.91 21.27
N GLY A 363 17.09 3.12 22.17
CA GLY A 363 17.71 3.61 23.42
C GLY A 363 19.08 4.29 23.23
N ARG A 364 19.60 4.34 22.01
CA ARG A 364 20.95 4.81 21.69
C ARG A 364 20.92 6.20 21.07
N LYS A 365 21.47 7.21 21.75
CA LYS A 365 21.48 8.61 21.33
C LYS A 365 22.25 8.87 20.03
N GLU A 366 23.20 8.01 19.69
CA GLU A 366 23.97 8.07 18.44
C GLU A 366 23.18 7.59 17.22
N CYS A 367 22.11 6.81 17.42
CA CYS A 367 21.27 6.28 16.34
C CYS A 367 20.16 7.25 15.92
N ALA A 368 19.57 7.00 14.75
CA ALA A 368 18.38 7.70 14.28
C ALA A 368 17.32 6.71 13.78
N VAL A 369 16.05 7.10 13.88
CA VAL A 369 14.92 6.43 13.25
C VAL A 369 14.29 7.39 12.23
N LEU A 370 14.20 6.98 10.97
CA LEU A 370 13.64 7.77 9.87
C LEU A 370 12.28 7.22 9.47
N PHE A 371 11.21 7.89 9.84
CA PHE A 371 9.86 7.54 9.39
C PHE A 371 9.60 8.14 8.00
N THR A 372 9.29 7.28 7.04
CA THR A 372 9.14 7.65 5.62
C THR A 372 7.69 7.66 5.14
N GLY A 373 6.73 7.58 6.04
CA GLY A 373 5.30 7.55 5.72
C GLY A 373 4.42 7.91 6.91
N PHE A 374 3.13 8.00 6.64
CA PHE A 374 2.10 8.26 7.64
C PHE A 374 2.14 7.21 8.77
N GLN A 375 1.92 7.67 9.99
CA GLN A 375 1.82 6.82 11.17
C GLN A 375 0.40 6.92 11.73
N ALA A 376 -0.36 5.83 11.62
CA ALA A 376 -1.76 5.78 12.06
C ALA A 376 -1.87 5.89 13.58
N GLN A 377 -2.96 6.47 14.06
CA GLN A 377 -3.26 6.54 15.49
C GLN A 377 -3.26 5.14 16.13
N GLY A 378 -2.70 5.02 17.33
CA GLY A 378 -2.62 3.78 18.09
C GLY A 378 -1.41 2.90 17.75
N THR A 379 -0.67 3.18 16.67
CA THR A 379 0.52 2.42 16.29
C THR A 379 1.75 2.77 17.13
N LEU A 380 2.71 1.85 17.19
CA LEU A 380 3.98 2.09 17.87
C LEU A 380 4.76 3.23 17.21
N GLY A 381 4.81 3.25 15.87
CA GLY A 381 5.46 4.33 15.12
C GLY A 381 4.87 5.70 15.43
N ARG A 382 3.55 5.80 15.55
CA ARG A 382 2.88 7.05 15.93
C ARG A 382 3.29 7.53 17.32
N ARG A 383 3.34 6.64 18.30
CA ARG A 383 3.77 6.99 19.66
C ARG A 383 5.21 7.53 19.69
N ILE A 384 6.11 6.93 18.89
CA ILE A 384 7.50 7.39 18.78
C ILE A 384 7.56 8.78 18.14
N VAL A 385 6.84 8.99 17.05
CA VAL A 385 6.78 10.29 16.32
C VAL A 385 6.17 11.39 17.18
N ASP A 386 5.16 11.07 18.00
CA ASP A 386 4.54 12.01 18.93
C ASP A 386 5.41 12.37 20.14
N GLY A 387 6.64 11.83 20.23
CA GLY A 387 7.63 12.20 21.24
C GLY A 387 7.50 11.43 22.56
N ALA A 388 7.03 10.18 22.53
CA ALA A 388 7.01 9.34 23.74
C ALA A 388 8.43 9.22 24.33
N ALA A 389 8.58 9.43 25.62
CA ALA A 389 9.86 9.31 26.31
C ALA A 389 10.37 7.86 26.38
N SER A 390 9.43 6.90 26.40
CA SER A 390 9.71 5.46 26.33
C SER A 390 8.57 4.74 25.61
N VAL A 391 8.85 3.57 25.05
CA VAL A 391 7.87 2.69 24.44
C VAL A 391 8.09 1.25 24.88
N ARG A 392 7.00 0.47 24.95
CA ARG A 392 7.09 -0.94 25.27
C ARG A 392 7.28 -1.75 23.99
N LEU A 393 8.42 -2.43 23.89
CA LEU A 393 8.76 -3.38 22.85
C LEU A 393 8.89 -4.76 23.49
N PHE A 394 8.13 -5.72 22.96
CA PHE A 394 7.99 -7.04 23.58
C PHE A 394 7.57 -6.91 25.06
N GLU A 395 8.39 -7.35 25.99
CA GLU A 395 8.11 -7.23 27.43
C GLU A 395 8.93 -6.13 28.13
N GLU A 396 9.81 -5.42 27.38
CA GLU A 396 10.72 -4.41 27.91
C GLU A 396 10.26 -2.98 27.62
N GLU A 397 10.57 -2.06 28.52
CA GLU A 397 10.38 -0.63 28.33
C GLU A 397 11.68 -0.02 27.80
N ILE A 398 11.65 0.46 26.55
CA ILE A 398 12.79 1.01 25.85
C ILE A 398 12.69 2.54 25.83
N PRO A 399 13.69 3.26 26.37
CA PRO A 399 13.70 4.72 26.31
C PRO A 399 13.93 5.20 24.87
N VAL A 400 13.23 6.24 24.45
CA VAL A 400 13.42 6.87 23.13
C VAL A 400 14.53 7.94 23.26
N ARG A 401 15.75 7.57 22.89
CA ARG A 401 16.93 8.45 22.90
C ARG A 401 17.53 8.69 21.52
N ALA A 402 17.22 7.80 20.58
CA ALA A 402 17.58 7.97 19.17
C ALA A 402 16.93 9.24 18.60
N GLN A 403 17.54 9.84 17.61
CA GLN A 403 16.92 10.96 16.92
C GLN A 403 15.77 10.47 16.03
N ILE A 404 14.64 11.16 16.08
CA ILE A 404 13.45 10.81 15.32
C ILE A 404 13.27 11.83 14.21
N HIS A 405 13.24 11.36 12.98
CA HIS A 405 12.99 12.17 11.78
C HIS A 405 11.74 11.67 11.08
N THR A 406 10.96 12.60 10.51
CA THR A 406 9.77 12.30 9.71
C THR A 406 9.91 12.92 8.34
N LEU A 407 10.14 12.10 7.32
CA LEU A 407 10.36 12.52 5.94
C LEU A 407 9.02 12.69 5.22
N GLY A 408 8.36 13.83 5.45
CA GLY A 408 6.97 14.05 5.04
C GLY A 408 6.71 14.12 3.54
N GLY A 409 7.75 14.32 2.69
CA GLY A 409 7.61 14.32 1.23
C GLY A 409 7.68 12.93 0.59
N LEU A 410 7.93 11.87 1.37
CA LEU A 410 8.01 10.51 0.84
C LEU A 410 6.66 9.77 0.80
N SER A 411 5.50 10.43 0.89
CA SER A 411 4.22 9.74 0.72
C SER A 411 4.08 9.19 -0.71
N ALA A 412 3.56 7.97 -0.85
CA ALA A 412 3.29 7.40 -2.17
C ALA A 412 2.01 7.97 -2.81
N HIS A 413 1.02 8.38 -1.99
CA HIS A 413 -0.22 8.96 -2.49
C HIS A 413 -0.03 10.41 -2.95
N ALA A 414 -0.80 10.78 -3.96
CA ALA A 414 -0.94 12.15 -4.40
C ALA A 414 -1.46 13.06 -3.27
N ASP A 415 -0.89 14.24 -3.15
CA ASP A 415 -1.39 15.28 -2.25
C ASP A 415 -2.55 16.06 -2.87
N GLN A 416 -3.14 17.00 -2.12
CA GLN A 416 -4.26 17.81 -2.58
C GLN A 416 -3.99 18.50 -3.92
N GLY A 417 -2.79 19.08 -4.08
CA GLY A 417 -2.40 19.78 -5.31
C GLY A 417 -2.26 18.84 -6.49
N ALA A 418 -1.63 17.69 -6.29
CA ALA A 418 -1.47 16.65 -7.31
C ALA A 418 -2.81 16.03 -7.72
N LEU A 419 -3.70 15.74 -6.75
CA LEU A 419 -5.06 15.25 -7.03
C LEU A 419 -5.85 16.26 -7.88
N LEU A 420 -5.83 17.54 -7.51
CA LEU A 420 -6.52 18.58 -8.29
C LEU A 420 -5.91 18.76 -9.69
N ALA A 421 -4.58 18.69 -9.81
CA ALA A 421 -3.90 18.76 -11.11
C ALA A 421 -4.29 17.58 -12.01
N TRP A 422 -4.32 16.36 -11.45
CA TRP A 422 -4.75 15.16 -12.19
C TRP A 422 -6.23 15.26 -12.64
N LEU A 423 -7.13 15.72 -11.75
CA LEU A 423 -8.53 15.97 -12.10
C LEU A 423 -8.68 17.00 -13.22
N GLY A 424 -7.79 18.00 -13.25
CA GLY A 424 -7.78 19.05 -14.26
C GLY A 424 -7.47 18.59 -15.70
N HIS A 425 -7.02 17.34 -15.90
CA HIS A 425 -6.83 16.78 -17.24
C HIS A 425 -8.14 16.31 -17.89
N LEU A 426 -9.23 16.12 -17.14
CA LEU A 426 -10.50 15.78 -17.72
C LEU A 426 -11.06 16.96 -18.53
N ARG A 427 -11.33 16.74 -19.81
CA ARG A 427 -11.81 17.78 -20.75
C ARG A 427 -13.22 18.26 -20.44
N ARG A 428 -14.01 17.46 -19.73
CA ARG A 428 -15.38 17.77 -19.29
C ARG A 428 -15.60 17.22 -17.88
N ALA A 429 -16.48 17.89 -17.15
CA ALA A 429 -16.91 17.42 -15.84
C ALA A 429 -17.60 16.06 -15.96
N PRO A 430 -17.25 15.06 -15.13
CA PRO A 430 -18.04 13.85 -15.01
C PRO A 430 -19.47 14.15 -14.59
N GLN A 431 -20.44 13.32 -15.03
CA GLN A 431 -21.82 13.44 -14.56
C GLN A 431 -21.90 13.29 -13.03
N ARG A 432 -21.05 12.41 -12.48
CA ARG A 432 -20.89 12.20 -11.03
C ARG A 432 -19.42 11.92 -10.69
N THR A 433 -18.96 12.51 -9.59
CA THR A 433 -17.65 12.25 -9.02
C THR A 433 -17.84 11.76 -7.59
N PHE A 434 -17.33 10.57 -7.28
CA PHE A 434 -17.33 9.99 -5.96
C PHE A 434 -15.92 10.10 -5.38
N VAL A 435 -15.79 10.82 -4.28
CA VAL A 435 -14.56 10.94 -3.52
C VAL A 435 -14.56 9.84 -2.46
N VAL A 436 -13.52 9.02 -2.43
CA VAL A 436 -13.39 7.81 -1.59
C VAL A 436 -11.99 7.72 -1.00
N HIS A 437 -11.67 6.64 -0.31
CA HIS A 437 -10.33 6.33 0.18
C HIS A 437 -9.70 7.51 0.96
N GLY A 438 -10.41 7.98 1.98
CA GLY A 438 -10.00 9.07 2.86
C GLY A 438 -10.75 8.98 4.17
N GLU A 439 -10.16 9.51 5.24
CA GLU A 439 -10.88 9.72 6.50
C GLU A 439 -12.10 10.61 6.23
N ALA A 440 -13.20 10.42 6.96
CA ALA A 440 -14.48 11.04 6.66
C ALA A 440 -14.40 12.58 6.48
N ASP A 441 -13.66 13.26 7.34
CA ASP A 441 -13.47 14.70 7.26
C ASP A 441 -12.64 15.13 6.04
N THR A 442 -11.59 14.36 5.71
CA THR A 442 -10.74 14.59 4.54
C THR A 442 -11.50 14.36 3.25
N GLN A 443 -12.25 13.26 3.18
CA GLN A 443 -13.11 12.91 2.05
C GLN A 443 -14.15 14.01 1.77
N ALA A 444 -14.85 14.46 2.80
CA ALA A 444 -15.86 15.53 2.69
C ALA A 444 -15.22 16.86 2.26
N ALA A 445 -14.09 17.25 2.89
CA ALA A 445 -13.39 18.48 2.56
C ALA A 445 -12.89 18.48 1.11
N PHE A 446 -12.33 17.35 0.62
CA PHE A 446 -11.86 17.24 -0.75
C PHE A 446 -13.02 17.24 -1.76
N ALA A 447 -14.12 16.57 -1.46
CA ALA A 447 -15.33 16.62 -2.29
C ALA A 447 -15.84 18.05 -2.44
N GLN A 448 -15.92 18.81 -1.32
CA GLN A 448 -16.29 20.22 -1.36
C GLN A 448 -15.30 21.05 -2.19
N LEU A 449 -14.00 20.86 -2.00
CA LEU A 449 -12.97 21.58 -2.74
C LEU A 449 -13.08 21.36 -4.25
N VAL A 450 -13.30 20.11 -4.70
CA VAL A 450 -13.52 19.79 -6.11
C VAL A 450 -14.80 20.44 -6.64
N ALA A 451 -15.90 20.41 -5.87
CA ALA A 451 -17.14 21.09 -6.24
C ALA A 451 -16.95 22.60 -6.43
N GLU A 452 -16.20 23.24 -5.53
CA GLU A 452 -15.95 24.68 -5.58
C GLU A 452 -14.98 25.08 -6.70
N ARG A 453 -13.88 24.37 -6.86
CA ARG A 453 -12.80 24.71 -7.79
C ARG A 453 -13.09 24.32 -9.24
N LEU A 454 -13.65 23.11 -9.43
CA LEU A 454 -13.90 22.55 -10.77
C LEU A 454 -15.36 22.62 -11.18
N ARG A 455 -16.26 23.01 -10.27
CA ARG A 455 -17.71 23.08 -10.51
C ARG A 455 -18.34 21.73 -10.86
N TRP A 456 -17.78 20.64 -10.29
CA TRP A 456 -18.22 19.29 -10.54
C TRP A 456 -19.30 18.83 -9.54
N ASN A 457 -20.12 17.86 -9.97
CA ASN A 457 -21.09 17.17 -9.11
C ASN A 457 -20.35 16.09 -8.30
N THR A 458 -19.99 16.40 -7.06
CA THR A 458 -19.19 15.57 -6.18
C THR A 458 -19.98 15.00 -5.02
N HIS A 459 -19.66 13.78 -4.64
CA HIS A 459 -20.27 13.07 -3.53
C HIS A 459 -19.19 12.41 -2.68
N ALA A 460 -19.36 12.43 -1.35
CA ALA A 460 -18.58 11.67 -0.38
C ALA A 460 -19.48 10.53 0.14
N PRO A 461 -19.46 9.34 -0.48
CA PRO A 461 -20.35 8.25 -0.10
C PRO A 461 -19.97 7.68 1.26
N ALA A 462 -20.96 7.22 2.02
CA ALA A 462 -20.73 6.40 3.19
C ALA A 462 -20.64 4.92 2.81
N ARG A 463 -20.00 4.12 3.65
CA ARG A 463 -19.95 2.67 3.50
C ARG A 463 -21.34 2.06 3.45
N GLY A 464 -21.59 1.20 2.47
CA GLY A 464 -22.89 0.57 2.20
C GLY A 464 -23.83 1.40 1.33
N ALA A 465 -23.45 2.64 0.97
CA ALA A 465 -24.26 3.45 0.06
C ALA A 465 -24.32 2.80 -1.32
N SER A 466 -25.53 2.73 -1.90
CA SER A 466 -25.79 2.25 -3.26
C SER A 466 -26.41 3.37 -4.07
N ILE A 467 -25.88 3.64 -5.25
CA ILE A 467 -26.28 4.78 -6.09
C ILE A 467 -26.58 4.28 -7.50
N GLU A 468 -27.74 4.67 -8.03
CA GLU A 468 -28.08 4.43 -9.42
C GLU A 468 -27.37 5.46 -10.32
N ILE A 469 -26.76 4.94 -11.41
CA ILE A 469 -25.97 5.72 -12.39
C ILE A 469 -26.69 5.74 -13.73
#